data_8a4d76ac160cbce140579c7dbcda20e1
#
_entry.id   8a4d76ac160cbce140579c7dbcda20e1
#
_cell.length_a   1.000
_cell.length_b   1.000
_cell.length_c   1.000
_cell.angle_alpha   90.00
_cell.angle_beta   90.00
_cell.angle_gamma   90.00
#
_symmetry.space_group_name_H-M   'P 1'
#
loop_
_entity.id
_entity.type
_entity.pdbx_description
1 polymer ?
#
loop_
_entity_poly.entity_id
_entity_poly.type
_entity_poly.pdbx_seq_one_letter_code
_entity_poly.pdbx_strand_id
1 'polypeptide(L)'
;MGFVSADQVTLERQLQAQLERKLSLSAAEIADFVANAFAAGDVVSPLGIALSPDSELFEGQRYYLHRAAPDEGAPLPKLQVLWEGEGAIVVNKPASLATIPRGSWITRSVVVAARRQFGNDEITAAHRLDRLTTGCLLLTLDSKYRARYQQLFDRRQAKKTYLARSRSGGDRGKGAIPQVGESFDFQLPMYKETGSLTVSIGQPPVGRKVTRCQSRTRGLVLGKFPLPEKTEKPEGEGNANPGSEEFTPEEELLWQLEPETGFTHQLRATLAHFGYPLIGDPLYPEVLPADAAENIEPQLCLHAQELQFPDPDNPANLITVTAPTPTWAKGVLTLSLIHI
;
A
#
# COMPACT_ATOMS: atom_id res chain seq x y z
N MET A 1 -2.12 16.79 14.83
CA MET A 1 -1.13 17.85 15.11
C MET A 1 -1.75 19.18 14.70
N GLY A 2 -1.95 20.06 15.65
CA GLY A 2 -2.53 21.40 15.45
C GLY A 2 -1.49 22.50 15.66
N PHE A 3 -1.67 23.63 15.01
CA PHE A 3 -0.87 24.84 15.20
C PHE A 3 -1.79 25.99 15.60
N VAL A 4 -1.32 26.85 16.49
CA VAL A 4 -2.05 28.02 16.99
C VAL A 4 -1.91 29.17 16.01
N SER A 5 -2.99 29.94 15.77
CA SER A 5 -2.94 31.24 15.06
C SER A 5 -2.86 32.38 16.07
N ALA A 6 -2.46 33.58 15.61
CA ALA A 6 -2.12 34.74 16.45
C ALA A 6 -3.26 35.35 17.29
N ASP A 7 -4.52 34.94 17.14
CA ASP A 7 -5.63 35.36 17.98
C ASP A 7 -5.77 34.39 19.16
N GLN A 8 -5.95 34.92 20.39
CA GLN A 8 -6.16 34.15 21.62
C GLN A 8 -7.40 33.24 21.54
N VAL A 9 -7.30 32.16 20.81
CA VAL A 9 -8.33 31.12 20.71
C VAL A 9 -7.98 30.02 21.73
N THR A 10 -8.91 29.62 22.56
CA THR A 10 -8.70 28.51 23.51
C THR A 10 -8.35 27.22 22.75
N LEU A 11 -7.59 26.31 23.37
CA LEU A 11 -7.22 25.02 22.79
C LEU A 11 -8.46 24.24 22.37
N GLU A 12 -9.53 24.29 23.14
CA GLU A 12 -10.81 23.67 22.84
C GLU A 12 -11.38 24.13 21.48
N ARG A 13 -11.54 25.44 21.30
CA ARG A 13 -12.07 26.01 20.03
C ARG A 13 -11.18 25.67 18.83
N GLN A 14 -9.89 25.67 19.05
CA GLN A 14 -8.95 25.35 17.97
C GLN A 14 -9.03 23.87 17.57
N LEU A 15 -9.17 22.97 18.56
CA LEU A 15 -9.35 21.55 18.32
C LEU A 15 -10.69 21.28 17.60
N GLN A 16 -11.79 21.91 18.03
CA GLN A 16 -13.09 21.83 17.36
C GLN A 16 -12.99 22.26 15.90
N ALA A 17 -12.45 23.45 15.61
CA ALA A 17 -12.31 23.97 14.24
C ALA A 17 -11.41 23.09 13.35
N GLN A 18 -10.42 22.42 13.91
CA GLN A 18 -9.59 21.47 13.16
C GLN A 18 -10.32 20.16 12.85
N LEU A 19 -11.15 19.67 13.76
CA LEU A 19 -11.92 18.45 13.59
C LEU A 19 -13.07 18.65 12.60
N GLU A 20 -13.75 19.79 12.61
CA GLU A 20 -14.78 20.17 11.63
C GLU A 20 -14.27 20.12 10.19
N ARG A 21 -12.99 20.49 9.97
CA ARG A 21 -12.35 20.41 8.65
C ARG A 21 -11.96 19.00 8.21
N LYS A 22 -11.91 18.05 9.14
CA LYS A 22 -11.36 16.71 8.90
C LYS A 22 -12.36 15.58 9.04
N LEU A 23 -13.44 15.80 9.76
CA LEU A 23 -14.44 14.79 10.08
C LEU A 23 -15.79 15.21 9.51
N SER A 24 -16.52 14.26 8.97
CA SER A 24 -17.91 14.45 8.49
C SER A 24 -18.90 14.27 9.67
N LEU A 25 -18.66 14.98 10.78
CA LEU A 25 -19.51 14.98 11.96
C LEU A 25 -20.21 16.34 12.11
N SER A 26 -21.33 16.39 12.80
CA SER A 26 -22.00 17.63 13.15
C SER A 26 -21.21 18.42 14.20
N ALA A 27 -21.44 19.73 14.29
CA ALA A 27 -20.77 20.57 15.29
C ALA A 27 -21.05 20.12 16.74
N ALA A 28 -22.24 19.58 17.02
CA ALA A 28 -22.60 19.04 18.33
C ALA A 28 -21.76 17.77 18.67
N GLU A 29 -21.67 16.83 17.74
CA GLU A 29 -20.87 15.61 17.92
C GLU A 29 -19.38 15.92 18.09
N ILE A 30 -18.88 16.95 17.42
CA ILE A 30 -17.49 17.41 17.59
C ILE A 30 -17.30 18.04 18.95
N ALA A 31 -18.23 18.88 19.40
CA ALA A 31 -18.16 19.50 20.74
C ALA A 31 -18.15 18.45 21.86
N ASP A 32 -19.05 17.47 21.78
CA ASP A 32 -19.12 16.37 22.76
C ASP A 32 -17.85 15.52 22.73
N PHE A 33 -17.32 15.23 21.54
CA PHE A 33 -16.06 14.49 21.38
C PHE A 33 -14.88 15.24 22.03
N VAL A 34 -14.78 16.54 21.79
CA VAL A 34 -13.69 17.38 22.32
C VAL A 34 -13.80 17.50 23.85
N ALA A 35 -15.01 17.71 24.38
CA ALA A 35 -15.24 17.76 25.82
C ALA A 35 -14.83 16.46 26.52
N ASN A 36 -15.22 15.31 25.95
CA ASN A 36 -14.84 14.00 26.47
C ASN A 36 -13.33 13.77 26.41
N ALA A 37 -12.66 14.20 25.33
CA ALA A 37 -11.21 14.06 25.17
C ALA A 37 -10.44 14.86 26.23
N PHE A 38 -10.87 16.04 26.56
CA PHE A 38 -10.28 16.80 27.67
C PHE A 38 -10.57 16.16 29.03
N ALA A 39 -11.80 15.70 29.27
CA ALA A 39 -12.17 15.03 30.53
C ALA A 39 -11.37 13.73 30.75
N ALA A 40 -11.03 13.01 29.67
CA ALA A 40 -10.20 11.81 29.71
C ALA A 40 -8.70 12.10 29.83
N GLY A 41 -8.26 13.35 29.65
CA GLY A 41 -6.85 13.71 29.60
C GLY A 41 -6.15 13.31 28.29
N ASP A 42 -6.91 13.10 27.25
CA ASP A 42 -6.42 12.64 25.94
C ASP A 42 -5.79 13.76 25.09
N VAL A 43 -5.99 15.03 25.48
CA VAL A 43 -5.34 16.17 24.83
C VAL A 43 -4.04 16.47 25.57
N VAL A 44 -2.90 16.21 24.91
CA VAL A 44 -1.60 16.27 25.58
C VAL A 44 -0.58 17.16 24.86
N SER A 45 0.37 17.69 25.62
CA SER A 45 1.54 18.39 25.12
C SER A 45 2.49 17.40 24.39
N PRO A 46 3.55 17.89 23.70
CA PRO A 46 4.60 17.03 23.15
C PRO A 46 5.34 16.18 24.19
N LEU A 47 5.27 16.54 25.45
CA LEU A 47 5.85 15.79 26.58
C LEU A 47 4.87 14.78 27.19
N GLY A 48 3.67 14.64 26.65
CA GLY A 48 2.64 13.74 27.17
C GLY A 48 1.87 14.28 28.37
N ILE A 49 2.04 15.57 28.72
CA ILE A 49 1.33 16.21 29.82
C ILE A 49 -0.08 16.61 29.37
N ALA A 50 -1.11 16.19 30.08
CA ALA A 50 -2.49 16.55 29.79
C ALA A 50 -2.69 18.08 29.81
N LEU A 51 -3.41 18.56 28.80
CA LEU A 51 -3.75 19.97 28.63
C LEU A 51 -5.21 20.18 28.99
N SER A 52 -5.54 21.38 29.56
CA SER A 52 -6.92 21.76 29.82
C SER A 52 -7.54 22.50 28.65
N PRO A 53 -8.88 22.57 28.53
CA PRO A 53 -9.58 23.36 27.53
C PRO A 53 -9.10 24.81 27.44
N ASP A 54 -8.75 25.40 28.57
CA ASP A 54 -8.32 26.80 28.72
C ASP A 54 -6.79 26.96 28.66
N SER A 55 -6.05 25.91 28.31
CA SER A 55 -4.60 25.99 28.20
C SER A 55 -4.20 27.07 27.18
N GLU A 56 -3.31 27.98 27.61
CA GLU A 56 -2.72 28.96 26.72
C GLU A 56 -1.82 28.26 25.68
N LEU A 57 -1.99 28.66 24.45
CA LEU A 57 -1.21 28.15 23.35
C LEU A 57 -0.39 29.26 22.71
N PHE A 58 0.85 28.95 22.38
CA PHE A 58 1.75 29.87 21.68
C PHE A 58 1.82 29.52 20.18
N GLU A 59 2.05 30.51 19.35
CA GLU A 59 2.19 30.29 17.89
C GLU A 59 3.24 29.20 17.61
N GLY A 60 2.88 28.24 16.75
CA GLY A 60 3.74 27.09 16.41
C GLY A 60 3.78 25.98 17.46
N GLN A 61 3.14 26.11 18.61
CA GLN A 61 3.07 25.06 19.60
C GLN A 61 2.27 23.86 19.06
N ARG A 62 2.76 22.65 19.37
CA ARG A 62 2.12 21.39 18.98
C ARG A 62 1.37 20.82 20.18
N TYR A 63 0.26 20.17 19.90
CA TYR A 63 -0.45 19.31 20.82
C TYR A 63 -0.88 18.02 20.12
N TYR A 64 -1.18 17.00 20.90
CA TYR A 64 -1.61 15.71 20.40
C TYR A 64 -2.95 15.36 21.01
N LEU A 65 -3.78 14.69 20.24
CA LEU A 65 -5.03 14.11 20.70
C LEU A 65 -4.86 12.59 20.68
N HIS A 66 -4.91 11.98 21.85
CA HIS A 66 -5.03 10.53 21.95
C HIS A 66 -6.43 10.13 21.50
N ARG A 67 -6.50 9.11 20.72
CA ARG A 67 -7.76 8.49 20.29
C ARG A 67 -7.67 7.02 20.62
N ALA A 68 -8.75 6.46 21.16
CA ALA A 68 -8.88 5.03 21.20
C ALA A 68 -8.69 4.49 19.78
N ALA A 69 -7.81 3.50 19.63
CA ALA A 69 -7.66 2.85 18.33
C ALA A 69 -9.01 2.20 17.98
N PRO A 70 -9.51 2.38 16.75
CA PRO A 70 -10.73 1.70 16.34
C PRO A 70 -10.53 0.19 16.51
N ASP A 71 -11.61 -0.52 16.85
CA ASP A 71 -11.61 -1.96 16.79
C ASP A 71 -11.48 -2.36 15.32
N GLU A 72 -10.28 -2.77 14.94
CA GLU A 72 -9.98 -3.17 13.57
C GLU A 72 -10.28 -4.67 13.35
N GLY A 73 -11.02 -5.30 14.26
CA GLY A 73 -11.53 -6.67 14.12
C GLY A 73 -10.51 -7.76 14.46
N ALA A 74 -10.41 -8.81 13.65
CA ALA A 74 -9.69 -10.05 13.92
C ALA A 74 -8.26 -9.88 14.48
N PRO A 75 -7.75 -10.84 15.29
CA PRO A 75 -6.40 -10.82 15.82
C PRO A 75 -5.33 -10.62 14.76
N LEU A 76 -4.23 -9.97 15.12
CA LEU A 76 -3.09 -9.79 14.21
C LEU A 76 -2.48 -11.17 13.88
N PRO A 77 -2.22 -11.44 12.59
CA PRO A 77 -1.58 -12.68 12.18
C PRO A 77 -0.12 -12.72 12.66
N LYS A 78 0.37 -13.92 12.93
CA LYS A 78 1.79 -14.15 13.18
C LYS A 78 2.59 -13.92 11.90
N LEU A 79 3.63 -13.10 11.97
CA LEU A 79 4.52 -12.84 10.85
C LEU A 79 5.55 -13.95 10.68
N GLN A 80 5.67 -14.48 9.48
CA GLN A 80 6.73 -15.39 9.10
C GLN A 80 8.02 -14.61 8.85
N VAL A 81 9.10 -14.93 9.58
CA VAL A 81 10.44 -14.40 9.30
C VAL A 81 11.04 -15.20 8.15
N LEU A 82 11.53 -14.52 7.12
CA LEU A 82 12.18 -15.10 5.95
C LEU A 82 13.70 -15.01 6.05
N TRP A 83 14.18 -13.98 6.73
CA TRP A 83 15.60 -13.73 6.93
C TRP A 83 15.79 -12.90 8.20
N GLU A 84 16.91 -13.13 8.89
CA GLU A 84 17.36 -12.37 10.06
C GLU A 84 18.84 -12.06 9.91
N GLY A 85 19.19 -10.80 10.19
CA GLY A 85 20.55 -10.30 10.17
C GLY A 85 20.75 -9.22 11.21
N GLU A 86 21.91 -8.54 11.19
CA GLU A 86 22.25 -7.56 12.20
C GLU A 86 21.27 -6.38 12.21
N GLY A 87 20.46 -6.31 13.27
CA GLY A 87 19.50 -5.24 13.53
C GLY A 87 18.34 -5.15 12.56
N ALA A 88 18.09 -6.20 11.73
CA ALA A 88 16.98 -6.24 10.81
C ALA A 88 16.46 -7.65 10.54
N ILE A 89 15.19 -7.71 10.11
CA ILE A 89 14.53 -8.94 9.64
C ILE A 89 13.79 -8.65 8.34
N VAL A 90 13.65 -9.66 7.48
CA VAL A 90 12.68 -9.65 6.40
C VAL A 90 11.53 -10.57 6.77
N VAL A 91 10.33 -10.06 6.71
CA VAL A 91 9.11 -10.83 6.98
C VAL A 91 8.29 -11.03 5.72
N ASN A 92 7.54 -12.12 5.67
CA ASN A 92 6.50 -12.34 4.67
C ASN A 92 5.26 -11.55 5.09
N LYS A 93 5.06 -10.36 4.50
CA LYS A 93 3.89 -9.53 4.77
C LYS A 93 2.63 -10.23 4.25
N PRO A 94 1.63 -10.52 5.08
CA PRO A 94 0.34 -11.00 4.61
C PRO A 94 -0.45 -9.88 3.91
N ALA A 95 -1.46 -10.25 3.13
CA ALA A 95 -2.46 -9.32 2.62
C ALA A 95 -3.20 -8.63 3.78
N SER A 96 -3.91 -7.56 3.50
CA SER A 96 -4.76 -6.79 4.45
C SER A 96 -4.07 -6.02 5.57
N LEU A 97 -2.81 -6.28 5.90
CA LEU A 97 -2.06 -5.44 6.84
C LEU A 97 -1.41 -4.23 6.14
N ALA A 98 -1.62 -3.03 6.68
CA ALA A 98 -0.81 -1.87 6.30
C ALA A 98 0.65 -2.11 6.70
N THR A 99 1.63 -1.53 6.00
CA THR A 99 3.03 -1.63 6.41
C THR A 99 3.27 -0.92 7.73
N ILE A 100 2.78 0.31 7.86
CA ILE A 100 2.91 1.18 9.05
C ILE A 100 1.54 1.68 9.49
N PRO A 101 1.36 2.06 10.77
CA PRO A 101 0.15 2.69 11.25
C PRO A 101 -0.19 3.96 10.43
N ARG A 102 -1.36 4.01 9.80
CA ARG A 102 -1.80 5.17 9.03
C ARG A 102 -3.32 5.16 8.79
N GLY A 103 -3.95 6.35 8.88
CA GLY A 103 -5.38 6.51 8.60
C GLY A 103 -6.24 5.65 9.51
N SER A 104 -7.11 4.84 8.93
CA SER A 104 -7.98 3.91 9.65
C SER A 104 -7.27 2.63 10.11
N TRP A 105 -6.04 2.37 9.65
CA TRP A 105 -5.28 1.14 9.92
C TRP A 105 -4.16 1.41 10.93
N ILE A 106 -4.55 1.73 12.19
CA ILE A 106 -3.58 2.09 13.23
C ILE A 106 -3.06 0.83 13.91
N THR A 107 -3.94 -0.09 14.31
CA THR A 107 -3.58 -1.31 15.02
C THR A 107 -3.23 -2.44 14.05
N ARG A 108 -3.86 -2.49 12.86
CA ARG A 108 -3.64 -3.53 11.84
C ARG A 108 -2.52 -3.17 10.86
N SER A 109 -1.30 -3.09 11.38
CA SER A 109 -0.11 -2.89 10.56
C SER A 109 0.97 -3.91 10.87
N VAL A 110 1.87 -4.16 9.91
CA VAL A 110 2.98 -5.09 10.09
C VAL A 110 3.90 -4.63 11.21
N VAL A 111 4.15 -3.32 11.33
CA VAL A 111 4.99 -2.77 12.41
C VAL A 111 4.37 -3.06 13.77
N VAL A 112 3.06 -2.89 13.95
CA VAL A 112 2.38 -3.21 15.22
C VAL A 112 2.40 -4.72 15.48
N ALA A 113 2.13 -5.54 14.47
CA ALA A 113 2.20 -7.00 14.58
C ALA A 113 3.60 -7.47 14.99
N ALA A 114 4.65 -6.92 14.34
CA ALA A 114 6.04 -7.25 14.67
C ALA A 114 6.41 -6.82 16.09
N ARG A 115 6.08 -5.60 16.50
CA ARG A 115 6.33 -5.11 17.85
C ARG A 115 5.72 -6.02 18.92
N ARG A 116 4.46 -6.42 18.74
CA ARG A 116 3.78 -7.36 19.66
C ARG A 116 4.40 -8.75 19.61
N GLN A 117 4.72 -9.26 18.42
CA GLN A 117 5.26 -10.61 18.26
C GLN A 117 6.66 -10.75 18.87
N PHE A 118 7.50 -9.74 18.72
CA PHE A 118 8.91 -9.77 19.18
C PHE A 118 9.14 -9.01 20.49
N GLY A 119 8.12 -8.38 21.09
CA GLY A 119 8.24 -7.63 22.33
C GLY A 119 9.18 -6.41 22.21
N ASN A 120 9.21 -5.76 21.02
CA ASN A 120 10.17 -4.70 20.73
C ASN A 120 9.49 -3.51 20.03
N ASP A 121 9.34 -2.39 20.76
CA ASP A 121 8.70 -1.17 20.26
C ASP A 121 9.55 -0.34 19.32
N GLU A 122 10.85 -0.62 19.21
CA GLU A 122 11.75 0.07 18.29
C GLU A 122 11.59 -0.38 16.84
N ILE A 123 10.93 -1.52 16.59
CA ILE A 123 10.75 -2.06 15.25
C ILE A 123 10.06 -1.04 14.34
N THR A 124 10.67 -0.83 13.16
CA THR A 124 10.10 0.02 12.12
C THR A 124 10.36 -0.57 10.73
N ALA A 125 9.62 -0.10 9.73
CA ALA A 125 9.82 -0.55 8.36
C ALA A 125 10.91 0.26 7.66
N ALA A 126 11.82 -0.43 6.94
CA ALA A 126 12.82 0.21 6.11
C ALA A 126 12.24 0.71 4.78
N HIS A 127 11.21 0.06 4.26
CA HIS A 127 10.45 0.46 3.08
C HIS A 127 8.98 0.11 3.26
N ARG A 128 8.18 0.31 2.22
CA ARG A 128 6.74 0.08 2.29
C ARG A 128 6.24 -0.79 1.14
N LEU A 129 5.28 -1.64 1.47
CA LEU A 129 4.38 -2.30 0.54
C LEU A 129 2.96 -1.74 0.75
N ASP A 130 2.13 -1.77 -0.29
CA ASP A 130 0.71 -1.42 -0.17
C ASP A 130 -0.01 -2.42 0.74
N ARG A 131 -1.14 -2.01 1.31
CA ARG A 131 -1.92 -2.84 2.25
C ARG A 131 -2.22 -4.24 1.70
N LEU A 132 -2.62 -4.34 0.45
CA LEU A 132 -2.99 -5.61 -0.18
C LEU A 132 -1.80 -6.34 -0.81
N THR A 133 -0.66 -5.68 -1.05
CA THR A 133 0.56 -6.33 -1.56
C THR A 133 1.17 -7.22 -0.50
N THR A 134 1.51 -8.45 -0.88
CA THR A 134 2.12 -9.46 0.01
C THR A 134 3.62 -9.61 -0.24
N GLY A 135 4.33 -10.40 0.58
CA GLY A 135 5.72 -10.81 0.33
C GLY A 135 6.78 -10.07 1.15
N CYS A 136 8.01 -10.02 0.63
CA CYS A 136 9.20 -9.55 1.34
C CYS A 136 9.08 -8.10 1.82
N LEU A 137 9.12 -7.90 3.13
CA LEU A 137 9.15 -6.59 3.78
C LEU A 137 10.28 -6.54 4.80
N LEU A 138 11.22 -5.61 4.64
CA LEU A 138 12.35 -5.41 5.55
C LEU A 138 11.95 -4.48 6.69
N LEU A 139 12.18 -4.96 7.91
CA LEU A 139 11.99 -4.24 9.16
C LEU A 139 13.34 -4.09 9.87
N THR A 140 13.55 -2.97 10.52
CA THR A 140 14.69 -2.74 11.42
C THR A 140 14.27 -2.97 12.86
N LEU A 141 15.11 -3.62 13.65
CA LEU A 141 14.84 -4.01 15.04
C LEU A 141 15.26 -2.96 16.06
N ASP A 142 16.15 -2.05 15.68
CA ASP A 142 16.76 -1.05 16.56
C ASP A 142 16.94 0.27 15.78
N SER A 143 16.77 1.37 16.49
CA SER A 143 16.84 2.74 15.94
C SER A 143 18.19 3.05 15.28
N LYS A 144 19.31 2.50 15.80
CA LYS A 144 20.65 2.71 15.27
C LYS A 144 20.85 2.17 13.84
N TYR A 145 20.06 1.15 13.43
CA TYR A 145 20.13 0.54 12.10
C TYR A 145 19.20 1.17 11.08
N ARG A 146 18.21 1.98 11.52
CA ARG A 146 17.17 2.55 10.64
C ARG A 146 17.73 3.25 9.42
N ALA A 147 18.65 4.21 9.65
CA ALA A 147 19.21 5.00 8.55
C ALA A 147 19.97 4.13 7.53
N ARG A 148 20.72 3.12 8.01
CA ARG A 148 21.51 2.23 7.14
C ARG A 148 20.61 1.45 6.18
N TYR A 149 19.56 0.80 6.69
CA TYR A 149 18.66 0.02 5.85
C TYR A 149 17.74 0.88 5.00
N GLN A 150 17.26 2.04 5.48
CA GLN A 150 16.45 2.96 4.69
C GLN A 150 17.21 3.53 3.51
N GLN A 151 18.49 3.89 3.70
CA GLN A 151 19.36 4.40 2.62
C GLN A 151 19.54 3.40 1.47
N LEU A 152 19.43 2.09 1.68
CA LEU A 152 19.49 1.10 0.61
C LEU A 152 18.36 1.33 -0.41
N PHE A 153 17.18 1.72 0.05
CA PHE A 153 16.04 2.03 -0.79
C PHE A 153 16.14 3.43 -1.41
N ASP A 154 16.55 4.42 -0.63
CA ASP A 154 16.72 5.80 -1.09
C ASP A 154 17.78 5.90 -2.20
N ARG A 155 18.86 5.14 -2.06
CA ARG A 155 19.97 5.06 -3.03
C ARG A 155 19.74 4.03 -4.14
N ARG A 156 18.57 3.36 -4.15
CA ARG A 156 18.20 2.31 -5.14
C ARG A 156 19.20 1.15 -5.17
N GLN A 157 19.81 0.85 -4.06
CA GLN A 157 20.71 -0.30 -3.91
C GLN A 157 19.94 -1.60 -3.63
N ALA A 158 18.74 -1.48 -3.05
CA ALA A 158 17.83 -2.61 -2.89
C ALA A 158 17.06 -2.88 -4.19
N LYS A 159 17.23 -4.07 -4.75
CA LYS A 159 16.46 -4.57 -5.89
C LYS A 159 15.24 -5.34 -5.39
N LYS A 160 14.14 -5.18 -6.09
CA LYS A 160 12.85 -5.80 -5.73
C LYS A 160 12.30 -6.50 -6.95
N THR A 161 11.94 -7.76 -6.81
CA THR A 161 11.26 -8.53 -7.84
C THR A 161 9.87 -8.89 -7.36
N TYR A 162 8.86 -8.61 -8.17
CA TYR A 162 7.46 -8.91 -7.86
C TYR A 162 6.90 -9.92 -8.85
N LEU A 163 6.02 -10.76 -8.36
CA LEU A 163 5.07 -11.51 -9.18
C LEU A 163 3.74 -10.77 -9.22
N ALA A 164 3.14 -10.70 -10.39
CA ALA A 164 1.83 -10.10 -10.59
C ALA A 164 0.99 -10.90 -11.56
N ARG A 165 -0.33 -11.02 -11.30
CA ARG A 165 -1.30 -11.61 -12.22
C ARG A 165 -2.22 -10.52 -12.73
N SER A 166 -2.34 -10.39 -14.04
CA SER A 166 -3.16 -9.39 -14.69
C SER A 166 -4.11 -10.01 -15.69
N ARG A 167 -5.13 -9.26 -16.08
CA ARG A 167 -5.93 -9.54 -17.28
C ARG A 167 -5.28 -8.86 -18.47
N SER A 168 -5.39 -9.49 -19.66
CA SER A 168 -5.10 -8.84 -20.94
C SER A 168 -6.43 -8.38 -21.55
N GLY A 169 -6.44 -7.22 -22.14
CA GLY A 169 -7.63 -6.67 -22.77
C GLY A 169 -8.19 -5.47 -22.02
N GLY A 170 -8.82 -4.60 -22.70
CA GLY A 170 -9.39 -3.32 -22.29
C GLY A 170 -9.20 -2.32 -23.41
N ASP A 171 -10.02 -1.26 -23.44
CA ASP A 171 -10.01 -0.23 -24.50
C ASP A 171 -8.64 0.45 -24.76
N ARG A 172 -7.71 0.32 -23.84
CA ARG A 172 -6.34 0.87 -23.96
C ARG A 172 -5.32 -0.14 -24.48
N GLY A 173 -5.63 -1.44 -24.46
CA GLY A 173 -4.76 -2.52 -24.92
C GLY A 173 -5.05 -2.93 -26.37
N LYS A 174 -5.03 -2.00 -27.33
CA LYS A 174 -5.17 -2.30 -28.76
C LYS A 174 -3.94 -3.01 -29.38
N GLY A 175 -3.03 -3.53 -28.54
CA GLY A 175 -1.86 -4.29 -28.97
C GLY A 175 -2.12 -5.80 -28.98
N ALA A 176 -1.23 -6.55 -29.66
CA ALA A 176 -1.20 -8.00 -29.57
C ALA A 176 -1.00 -8.43 -28.10
N ILE A 177 -1.66 -9.53 -27.70
CA ILE A 177 -1.49 -10.10 -26.36
C ILE A 177 -0.02 -10.49 -26.17
N PRO A 178 0.64 -10.04 -25.08
CA PRO A 178 2.05 -10.33 -24.85
C PRO A 178 2.35 -11.83 -24.85
N GLN A 179 3.49 -12.19 -25.42
CA GLN A 179 3.94 -13.59 -25.44
C GLN A 179 4.79 -13.92 -24.21
N VAL A 180 4.79 -15.19 -23.83
CA VAL A 180 5.70 -15.68 -22.77
C VAL A 180 7.15 -15.41 -23.19
N GLY A 181 7.94 -14.85 -22.28
CA GLY A 181 9.32 -14.41 -22.55
C GLY A 181 9.43 -12.98 -23.09
N GLU A 182 8.33 -12.33 -23.42
CA GLU A 182 8.35 -10.92 -23.85
C GLU A 182 8.69 -9.99 -22.72
N SER A 183 9.61 -9.03 -22.98
CA SER A 183 10.11 -8.07 -21.99
C SER A 183 9.65 -6.66 -22.31
N PHE A 184 9.41 -5.88 -21.27
CA PHE A 184 8.90 -4.51 -21.33
C PHE A 184 9.75 -3.57 -20.49
N ASP A 185 9.92 -2.32 -20.92
CA ASP A 185 10.49 -1.22 -20.16
C ASP A 185 9.46 -0.09 -20.04
N PHE A 186 8.70 -0.11 -18.98
CA PHE A 186 7.64 0.85 -18.71
C PHE A 186 8.22 2.13 -18.08
N GLN A 187 8.12 3.25 -18.77
CA GLN A 187 8.57 4.56 -18.26
C GLN A 187 7.40 5.54 -18.30
N LEU A 188 7.00 6.04 -17.14
CA LEU A 188 5.79 6.86 -17.00
C LEU A 188 5.99 8.04 -16.04
N PRO A 189 5.56 9.25 -16.43
CA PRO A 189 5.42 10.36 -15.49
C PRO A 189 4.20 10.12 -14.60
N MET A 190 4.44 9.89 -13.32
CA MET A 190 3.40 9.64 -12.33
C MET A 190 3.30 10.80 -11.34
N TYR A 191 2.10 11.07 -10.86
CA TYR A 191 1.89 11.99 -9.75
C TYR A 191 0.83 11.52 -8.78
N LYS A 192 0.99 11.92 -7.53
CA LYS A 192 0.06 11.65 -6.43
C LYS A 192 -0.43 12.97 -5.86
N GLU A 193 -1.71 13.25 -5.99
CA GLU A 193 -2.34 14.39 -5.35
C GLU A 193 -2.56 14.12 -3.86
N THR A 194 -2.36 15.14 -3.01
CA THR A 194 -2.61 15.02 -1.57
C THR A 194 -4.09 14.72 -1.33
N GLY A 195 -4.38 13.67 -0.58
CA GLY A 195 -5.75 13.20 -0.29
C GLY A 195 -6.34 12.24 -1.33
N SER A 196 -5.78 12.12 -2.55
CA SER A 196 -6.25 11.12 -3.52
C SER A 196 -5.97 9.69 -3.06
N LEU A 197 -6.84 8.74 -3.36
CA LEU A 197 -6.62 7.30 -3.17
C LEU A 197 -5.68 6.74 -4.24
N THR A 198 -5.77 7.24 -5.48
CA THR A 198 -5.05 6.72 -6.63
C THR A 198 -3.85 7.60 -7.04
N VAL A 199 -2.96 7.03 -7.82
CA VAL A 199 -1.91 7.73 -8.57
C VAL A 199 -2.42 7.97 -9.98
N SER A 200 -2.05 9.10 -10.56
CA SER A 200 -2.37 9.45 -11.94
C SER A 200 -1.11 9.51 -12.80
N ILE A 201 -1.30 9.31 -14.11
CA ILE A 201 -0.24 9.27 -15.11
C ILE A 201 -0.42 10.45 -16.06
N GLY A 202 0.69 11.06 -16.50
CA GLY A 202 0.70 12.20 -17.40
C GLY A 202 0.98 13.52 -16.70
N GLN A 203 0.34 14.60 -17.14
CA GLN A 203 0.55 15.93 -16.60
C GLN A 203 -0.32 16.20 -15.37
N PRO A 204 0.27 16.63 -14.25
CA PRO A 204 -0.51 16.97 -13.05
C PRO A 204 -1.30 18.27 -13.25
N PRO A 205 -2.44 18.43 -12.55
CA PRO A 205 -3.22 19.66 -12.57
C PRO A 205 -2.42 20.84 -12.01
N VAL A 206 -2.63 22.01 -12.62
CA VAL A 206 -1.99 23.25 -12.17
C VAL A 206 -2.58 23.71 -10.83
N GLY A 207 -1.73 24.21 -9.94
CA GLY A 207 -2.15 24.79 -8.65
C GLY A 207 -2.48 23.77 -7.55
N ARG A 208 -2.33 22.45 -7.80
CA ARG A 208 -2.55 21.42 -6.78
C ARG A 208 -1.24 20.90 -6.18
N LYS A 209 -1.28 20.56 -4.87
CA LYS A 209 -0.13 19.96 -4.19
C LYS A 209 0.01 18.51 -4.60
N VAL A 210 1.05 18.21 -5.37
CA VAL A 210 1.32 16.87 -5.88
C VAL A 210 2.75 16.42 -5.58
N THR A 211 2.94 15.12 -5.36
CA THR A 211 4.25 14.47 -5.42
C THR A 211 4.41 13.85 -6.81
N ARG A 212 5.57 13.99 -7.42
CA ARG A 212 5.86 13.52 -8.78
C ARG A 212 6.99 12.50 -8.80
N CYS A 213 6.95 11.60 -9.79
CA CYS A 213 8.01 10.62 -10.04
C CYS A 213 8.05 10.29 -11.53
N GLN A 214 9.23 10.31 -12.11
CA GLN A 214 9.48 9.61 -13.37
C GLN A 214 9.71 8.15 -13.01
N SER A 215 8.67 7.34 -13.17
CA SER A 215 8.72 5.92 -12.80
C SER A 215 9.37 5.09 -13.91
N ARG A 216 10.08 4.03 -13.50
CA ARG A 216 10.57 2.99 -14.40
C ARG A 216 10.35 1.61 -13.79
N THR A 217 9.81 0.69 -14.60
CA THR A 217 9.56 -0.70 -14.24
C THR A 217 9.92 -1.58 -15.41
N ARG A 218 10.77 -2.59 -15.19
CA ARG A 218 10.96 -3.68 -16.16
C ARG A 218 9.91 -4.74 -15.90
N GLY A 219 9.34 -5.28 -16.97
CA GLY A 219 8.38 -6.37 -16.93
C GLY A 219 8.81 -7.51 -17.83
N LEU A 220 8.57 -8.74 -17.40
CA LEU A 220 8.76 -9.96 -18.16
C LEU A 220 7.50 -10.82 -18.01
N VAL A 221 6.94 -11.29 -19.10
CA VAL A 221 5.82 -12.24 -19.09
C VAL A 221 6.36 -13.63 -18.83
N LEU A 222 6.04 -14.21 -17.68
CA LEU A 222 6.48 -15.54 -17.27
C LEU A 222 5.57 -16.66 -17.77
N GLY A 223 4.29 -16.37 -18.01
CA GLY A 223 3.33 -17.38 -18.43
C GLY A 223 1.92 -16.82 -18.61
N LYS A 224 1.05 -17.72 -19.09
CA LYS A 224 -0.37 -17.45 -19.30
C LYS A 224 -1.19 -18.43 -18.47
N PHE A 225 -2.30 -17.95 -17.91
CA PHE A 225 -3.25 -18.80 -17.22
C PHE A 225 -4.31 -19.29 -18.22
N PRO A 226 -4.72 -20.57 -18.15
CA PRO A 226 -5.85 -21.02 -18.93
C PRO A 226 -7.10 -20.24 -18.49
N LEU A 227 -7.85 -19.73 -19.45
CA LEU A 227 -9.16 -19.17 -19.16
C LEU A 227 -10.09 -20.27 -18.67
N PRO A 228 -10.99 -20.01 -17.72
CA PRO A 228 -12.05 -20.94 -17.40
C PRO A 228 -12.85 -21.22 -18.69
N GLU A 229 -13.13 -22.50 -18.94
CA GLU A 229 -14.03 -22.87 -20.05
C GLU A 229 -15.32 -22.06 -19.91
N LYS A 230 -15.76 -21.42 -21.02
CA LYS A 230 -17.04 -20.72 -21.04
C LYS A 230 -18.12 -21.75 -20.71
N THR A 231 -18.66 -21.70 -19.49
CA THR A 231 -19.91 -22.39 -19.18
C THR A 231 -20.96 -21.75 -20.08
N GLU A 232 -21.49 -22.54 -21.01
CA GLU A 232 -22.62 -22.12 -21.84
C GLU A 232 -23.72 -21.59 -20.89
N LYS A 233 -24.10 -20.33 -21.07
CA LYS A 233 -25.25 -19.77 -20.35
C LYS A 233 -26.46 -20.63 -20.71
N PRO A 234 -27.29 -21.07 -19.76
CA PRO A 234 -28.56 -21.67 -20.07
C PRO A 234 -29.36 -20.69 -20.95
N GLU A 235 -29.79 -21.15 -22.11
CA GLU A 235 -30.66 -20.40 -22.99
C GLU A 235 -31.98 -20.07 -22.26
N GLY A 236 -32.22 -18.82 -21.92
CA GLY A 236 -33.48 -18.33 -21.34
C GLY A 236 -33.27 -17.31 -20.26
N GLU A 237 -33.15 -16.06 -20.62
CA GLU A 237 -33.83 -14.91 -20.02
C GLU A 237 -33.29 -13.62 -20.67
N GLY A 238 -34.11 -13.07 -21.54
CA GLY A 238 -33.85 -11.82 -22.22
C GLY A 238 -34.00 -10.63 -21.29
N ASN A 239 -33.02 -9.79 -21.28
CA ASN A 239 -33.00 -8.33 -21.29
C ASN A 239 -31.58 -7.86 -20.97
N ALA A 240 -30.65 -8.05 -21.91
CA ALA A 240 -29.40 -7.37 -21.87
C ALA A 240 -29.63 -5.92 -22.31
N ASN A 241 -29.28 -4.99 -21.44
CA ASN A 241 -29.18 -3.58 -21.76
C ASN A 241 -28.08 -3.42 -22.85
N PRO A 242 -28.40 -2.91 -24.07
CA PRO A 242 -27.42 -2.87 -25.18
C PRO A 242 -26.44 -1.72 -25.02
N GLY A 243 -25.53 -1.82 -24.06
CA GLY A 243 -24.55 -0.76 -23.73
C GLY A 243 -23.43 -1.18 -22.79
N SER A 244 -23.50 -2.34 -22.15
CA SER A 244 -22.37 -2.91 -21.42
C SER A 244 -21.71 -3.97 -22.29
N GLU A 245 -20.70 -3.62 -23.07
CA GLU A 245 -19.77 -4.61 -23.61
C GLU A 245 -19.14 -5.34 -22.42
N GLU A 246 -19.60 -6.55 -22.15
CA GLU A 246 -19.06 -7.42 -21.12
C GLU A 246 -17.63 -7.74 -21.52
N PHE A 247 -16.67 -7.11 -20.81
CA PHE A 247 -15.24 -7.32 -21.01
C PHE A 247 -14.91 -8.80 -20.74
N THR A 248 -14.77 -9.58 -21.80
CA THR A 248 -14.21 -10.94 -21.70
C THR A 248 -12.69 -10.82 -21.74
N PRO A 249 -11.98 -11.13 -20.64
CA PRO A 249 -10.53 -11.15 -20.66
C PRO A 249 -10.08 -12.16 -21.69
N GLU A 250 -9.31 -11.72 -22.68
CA GLU A 250 -8.81 -12.64 -23.72
C GLU A 250 -7.77 -13.60 -23.15
N GLU A 251 -6.98 -13.16 -22.15
CA GLU A 251 -6.02 -14.01 -21.42
C GLU A 251 -5.67 -13.41 -20.05
N GLU A 252 -5.19 -14.23 -19.12
CA GLU A 252 -4.54 -13.77 -17.88
C GLU A 252 -3.05 -14.07 -17.93
N LEU A 253 -2.25 -13.10 -17.52
CA LEU A 253 -0.80 -13.11 -17.65
C LEU A 253 -0.13 -13.15 -16.27
N LEU A 254 0.92 -13.94 -16.15
CA LEU A 254 1.85 -13.91 -15.02
C LEU A 254 3.06 -13.06 -15.39
N TRP A 255 3.33 -12.04 -14.59
CA TRP A 255 4.45 -11.12 -14.75
C TRP A 255 5.50 -11.29 -13.67
N GLN A 256 6.77 -11.15 -14.07
CA GLN A 256 7.83 -10.68 -13.20
C GLN A 256 8.01 -9.18 -13.41
N LEU A 257 7.99 -8.39 -12.34
CA LEU A 257 8.13 -6.93 -12.39
C LEU A 257 9.28 -6.48 -11.51
N GLU A 258 10.15 -5.62 -12.06
CA GLU A 258 11.31 -5.07 -11.36
C GLU A 258 11.24 -3.53 -11.39
N PRO A 259 10.67 -2.89 -10.34
CA PRO A 259 10.62 -1.44 -10.26
C PRO A 259 11.99 -0.86 -9.88
N GLU A 260 12.56 0.00 -10.73
CA GLU A 260 13.78 0.77 -10.42
C GLU A 260 13.50 1.97 -9.51
N THR A 261 12.26 2.43 -9.51
CA THR A 261 11.75 3.50 -8.63
C THR A 261 10.77 2.92 -7.62
N GLY A 262 10.44 3.68 -6.57
CA GLY A 262 9.53 3.24 -5.50
C GLY A 262 8.38 4.21 -5.28
N PHE A 263 7.53 4.44 -6.29
CA PHE A 263 6.39 5.34 -6.15
C PHE A 263 5.13 4.60 -5.65
N THR A 264 4.24 5.32 -4.96
CA THR A 264 2.97 4.74 -4.49
C THR A 264 2.20 4.12 -5.65
N HIS A 265 1.69 2.89 -5.48
CA HIS A 265 0.93 2.14 -6.47
C HIS A 265 1.59 2.00 -7.85
N GLN A 266 2.91 2.19 -7.96
CA GLN A 266 3.61 2.25 -9.25
C GLN A 266 3.26 1.07 -10.17
N LEU A 267 3.44 -0.16 -9.71
CA LEU A 267 3.22 -1.37 -10.50
C LEU A 267 1.75 -1.50 -10.94
N ARG A 268 0.84 -1.23 -10.03
CA ARG A 268 -0.61 -1.29 -10.24
C ARG A 268 -1.07 -0.30 -11.31
N ALA A 269 -0.69 0.97 -11.14
CA ALA A 269 -1.03 2.03 -12.09
C ALA A 269 -0.35 1.84 -13.44
N THR A 270 0.91 1.34 -13.45
CA THR A 270 1.64 1.05 -14.69
C THR A 270 0.91 0.01 -15.52
N LEU A 271 0.65 -1.17 -14.94
CA LEU A 271 0.03 -2.25 -15.71
C LEU A 271 -1.39 -1.87 -16.15
N ALA A 272 -2.19 -1.24 -15.30
CA ALA A 272 -3.51 -0.78 -15.67
C ALA A 272 -3.48 0.25 -16.81
N HIS A 273 -2.48 1.15 -16.83
CA HIS A 273 -2.31 2.14 -17.91
C HIS A 273 -2.05 1.51 -19.26
N PHE A 274 -1.28 0.41 -19.30
CA PHE A 274 -0.96 -0.32 -20.53
C PHE A 274 -2.01 -1.37 -20.90
N GLY A 275 -3.14 -1.44 -20.20
CA GLY A 275 -4.23 -2.38 -20.51
C GLY A 275 -4.07 -3.75 -19.86
N TYR A 276 -3.23 -3.86 -18.84
CA TYR A 276 -3.00 -5.09 -18.06
C TYR A 276 -3.39 -4.92 -16.58
N PRO A 277 -4.65 -4.57 -16.24
CA PRO A 277 -5.05 -4.37 -14.86
C PRO A 277 -4.82 -5.63 -14.03
N LEU A 278 -4.35 -5.44 -12.79
CA LEU A 278 -4.09 -6.55 -11.88
C LEU A 278 -5.39 -7.21 -11.41
N ILE A 279 -5.38 -8.52 -11.30
CA ILE A 279 -6.48 -9.27 -10.70
C ILE A 279 -6.63 -8.86 -9.24
N GLY A 280 -7.87 -8.59 -8.82
CA GLY A 280 -8.19 -8.22 -7.44
C GLY A 280 -7.72 -6.82 -7.03
N ASP A 281 -7.48 -5.91 -7.98
CA ASP A 281 -7.14 -4.52 -7.66
C ASP A 281 -8.38 -3.67 -7.45
N PRO A 282 -8.63 -3.14 -6.21
CA PRO A 282 -9.81 -2.33 -5.94
C PRO A 282 -9.70 -0.86 -6.39
N LEU A 283 -8.55 -0.44 -6.92
CA LEU A 283 -8.28 0.96 -7.27
C LEU A 283 -7.97 1.19 -8.74
N TYR A 284 -7.58 0.14 -9.48
CA TYR A 284 -7.19 0.24 -10.88
C TYR A 284 -7.79 -0.91 -11.72
N PRO A 285 -8.33 -0.64 -12.91
CA PRO A 285 -8.33 0.64 -13.61
C PRO A 285 -9.32 1.67 -13.04
N GLU A 286 -10.28 1.24 -12.22
CA GLU A 286 -11.34 2.04 -11.62
C GLU A 286 -11.39 1.81 -10.10
N VAL A 287 -11.80 2.86 -9.36
CA VAL A 287 -11.96 2.77 -7.91
C VAL A 287 -13.29 2.10 -7.60
N LEU A 288 -13.23 0.94 -6.97
CA LEU A 288 -14.42 0.23 -6.52
C LEU A 288 -15.04 0.89 -5.29
N PRO A 289 -16.36 0.78 -5.09
CA PRO A 289 -17.01 1.12 -3.82
C PRO A 289 -16.36 0.39 -2.63
N ALA A 290 -16.38 1.00 -1.45
CA ALA A 290 -15.63 0.50 -0.29
C ALA A 290 -16.04 -0.93 0.11
N ASP A 291 -17.33 -1.25 0.10
CA ASP A 291 -17.88 -2.57 0.38
C ASP A 291 -17.41 -3.63 -0.62
N ALA A 292 -17.41 -3.31 -1.91
CA ALA A 292 -16.89 -4.19 -2.95
C ALA A 292 -15.37 -4.36 -2.85
N ALA A 293 -14.64 -3.29 -2.50
CA ALA A 293 -13.18 -3.32 -2.35
C ALA A 293 -12.71 -4.19 -1.17
N GLU A 294 -13.52 -4.33 -0.10
CA GLU A 294 -13.19 -5.16 1.05
C GLU A 294 -13.46 -6.65 0.80
N ASN A 295 -14.43 -6.97 -0.06
CA ASN A 295 -14.90 -8.33 -0.34
C ASN A 295 -14.42 -8.89 -1.68
N ILE A 296 -13.48 -8.20 -2.37
CA ILE A 296 -12.98 -8.64 -3.66
C ILE A 296 -12.22 -9.96 -3.55
N GLU A 297 -12.62 -10.95 -4.36
CA GLU A 297 -11.93 -12.24 -4.47
C GLU A 297 -11.62 -12.57 -5.95
N PRO A 298 -10.41 -13.01 -6.26
CA PRO A 298 -9.26 -13.07 -5.36
C PRO A 298 -8.78 -11.68 -4.95
N GLN A 299 -8.12 -11.58 -3.80
CA GLN A 299 -7.45 -10.34 -3.39
C GLN A 299 -6.33 -9.98 -4.37
N LEU A 300 -5.84 -8.72 -4.30
CA LEU A 300 -4.81 -8.19 -5.18
C LEU A 300 -3.67 -9.20 -5.44
N CYS A 301 -3.56 -9.65 -6.67
CA CYS A 301 -2.50 -10.56 -7.13
C CYS A 301 -1.21 -9.80 -7.43
N LEU A 302 -0.60 -9.23 -6.39
CA LEU A 302 0.71 -8.57 -6.41
C LEU A 302 1.53 -9.01 -5.20
N HIS A 303 2.69 -9.60 -5.46
CA HIS A 303 3.53 -10.23 -4.45
C HIS A 303 4.99 -9.82 -4.60
N ALA A 304 5.58 -9.24 -3.54
CA ALA A 304 7.01 -8.95 -3.46
C ALA A 304 7.78 -10.27 -3.27
N GLN A 305 8.11 -10.93 -4.39
CA GLN A 305 8.68 -12.27 -4.42
C GLN A 305 10.10 -12.31 -3.89
N GLU A 306 10.92 -11.32 -4.27
CA GLU A 306 12.32 -11.30 -3.89
C GLU A 306 12.76 -9.87 -3.52
N LEU A 307 13.59 -9.80 -2.50
CA LEU A 307 14.30 -8.61 -2.08
C LEU A 307 15.79 -8.90 -2.03
N GLN A 308 16.57 -8.16 -2.81
CA GLN A 308 18.02 -8.27 -2.84
C GLN A 308 18.65 -6.93 -2.43
N PHE A 309 19.63 -6.97 -1.52
CA PHE A 309 20.32 -5.77 -1.05
C PHE A 309 21.73 -6.10 -0.56
N PRO A 310 22.70 -5.15 -0.66
CA PRO A 310 24.01 -5.34 -0.07
C PRO A 310 23.90 -5.37 1.45
N ASP A 311 24.67 -6.24 2.06
CA ASP A 311 24.84 -6.27 3.51
C ASP A 311 25.40 -4.92 3.97
N PRO A 312 24.72 -4.18 4.88
CA PRO A 312 25.20 -2.88 5.33
C PRO A 312 26.59 -2.91 6.00
N ASP A 313 27.00 -4.04 6.58
CA ASP A 313 28.30 -4.20 7.24
C ASP A 313 29.38 -4.73 6.30
N ASN A 314 28.98 -5.46 5.28
CA ASN A 314 29.89 -5.94 4.23
C ASN A 314 29.23 -5.76 2.85
N PRO A 315 29.30 -4.57 2.23
CA PRO A 315 28.62 -4.28 0.96
C PRO A 315 29.04 -5.16 -0.23
N ALA A 316 30.13 -5.90 -0.12
CA ALA A 316 30.52 -6.90 -1.11
C ALA A 316 29.65 -8.17 -1.01
N ASN A 317 29.02 -8.41 0.12
CA ASN A 317 28.07 -9.50 0.33
C ASN A 317 26.66 -9.06 -0.08
N LEU A 318 26.03 -9.80 -0.98
CA LEU A 318 24.70 -9.54 -1.47
C LEU A 318 23.72 -10.50 -0.80
N ILE A 319 22.79 -9.95 -0.03
CA ILE A 319 21.73 -10.71 0.63
C ILE A 319 20.56 -10.81 -0.34
N THR A 320 20.09 -12.03 -0.58
CA THR A 320 18.90 -12.30 -1.39
C THR A 320 17.88 -13.05 -0.53
N VAL A 321 16.69 -12.50 -0.40
CA VAL A 321 15.59 -13.08 0.38
C VAL A 321 14.39 -13.30 -0.52
N THR A 322 13.89 -14.53 -0.54
CA THR A 322 12.76 -14.93 -1.38
C THR A 322 11.56 -15.32 -0.51
N ALA A 323 10.41 -14.76 -0.79
CA ALA A 323 9.15 -15.14 -0.16
C ALA A 323 8.58 -16.42 -0.78
N PRO A 324 7.79 -17.22 -0.04
CA PRO A 324 7.07 -18.35 -0.60
C PRO A 324 6.19 -17.92 -1.78
N THR A 325 6.29 -18.62 -2.89
CA THR A 325 5.46 -18.34 -4.08
C THR A 325 3.97 -18.38 -3.72
N PRO A 326 3.21 -17.33 -4.07
CA PRO A 326 1.79 -17.27 -3.76
C PRO A 326 1.01 -18.36 -4.50
N THR A 327 -0.06 -18.88 -3.90
CA THR A 327 -0.84 -19.97 -4.45
C THR A 327 -1.36 -19.71 -5.85
N TRP A 328 -1.78 -18.47 -6.12
CA TRP A 328 -2.29 -18.05 -7.43
C TRP A 328 -1.24 -18.04 -8.55
N ALA A 329 0.06 -18.11 -8.25
CA ALA A 329 1.14 -18.16 -9.24
C ALA A 329 1.71 -19.57 -9.47
N LYS A 330 1.47 -20.53 -8.56
CA LYS A 330 2.15 -21.84 -8.57
C LYS A 330 1.93 -22.65 -9.85
N GLY A 331 0.70 -22.68 -10.36
CA GLY A 331 0.37 -23.52 -11.54
C GLY A 331 1.14 -23.12 -12.81
N VAL A 332 1.38 -21.83 -13.01
CA VAL A 332 2.06 -21.32 -14.21
C VAL A 332 3.59 -21.44 -14.10
N LEU A 333 4.15 -21.17 -12.91
CA LEU A 333 5.60 -21.26 -12.70
C LEU A 333 6.14 -22.69 -12.82
N THR A 334 5.36 -23.68 -12.43
CA THR A 334 5.76 -25.10 -12.54
C THR A 334 5.89 -25.52 -14.02
N LEU A 335 5.07 -24.98 -14.91
CA LEU A 335 5.12 -25.29 -16.32
C LEU A 335 6.31 -24.59 -17.02
N SER A 336 6.70 -23.40 -16.55
CA SER A 336 7.82 -22.63 -17.11
C SER A 336 9.19 -23.25 -16.81
N LEU A 337 9.34 -23.93 -15.66
CA LEU A 337 10.59 -24.61 -15.28
C LEU A 337 10.84 -25.95 -16.04
N ILE A 338 9.85 -26.47 -16.73
CA ILE A 338 9.97 -27.72 -17.52
C ILE A 338 10.51 -27.44 -18.94
N HIS A 339 10.62 -26.18 -19.35
CA HIS A 339 10.97 -25.77 -20.71
C HIS A 339 12.27 -24.95 -20.80
N ILE A 340 13.14 -25.00 -19.78
CA ILE A 340 14.51 -24.44 -19.81
C ILE A 340 15.55 -25.55 -19.81
#